data_2c81b7c7ecda21a7e72ca4b27b7ce6ee
#
_entry.id   2c81b7c7ecda21a7e72ca4b27b7ce6ee
#
_cell.length_a   1.000
_cell.length_b   1.000
_cell.length_c   1.000
_cell.angle_alpha   90.00
_cell.angle_beta   90.00
_cell.angle_gamma   90.00
#
_symmetry.space_group_name_H-M   'P 1'
#
loop_
_entity.id
_entity.type
_entity.pdbx_description
1 polymer ?
#
loop_
_entity_poly.entity_id
_entity_poly.type
_entity_poly.pdbx_seq_one_letter_code
_entity_poly.pdbx_strand_id
1 'polypeptide(L)'
;LGDVYKRQAYLYDMKKKTSSLLADPMKPILEKIELGKTEPWNFTASDGTVITGKMCLPPNFDPNKKYPMIVYYYGGTTPTTRGISNPYCAQLFASRDYVVYVIQPSGTIGFGQEFSARHVNAWGKRTADDIIEGTKQFCKEHPFVDEKKIGCLGASYGGFMTQYLQTQTDIFAAAVSHAGISDVTSYWGEGYWGYSYNAIAAADSYPWKDPDLFTKQGSLFNADKINTPLLLLHGTVDTNVPIGESIQLFNALKILGKTVEFVTVDGENHFISDYDKRIKWHNSIMAWFARWLQDQPEWWKEMYPERHL
;
A
#
# COMPACT_ATOMS: atom_id res chain seq x y z
N LEU A 1 20.50 8.23 -11.74
CA LEU A 1 19.29 7.57 -11.20
C LEU A 1 19.15 6.22 -11.87
N GLY A 2 19.74 5.19 -11.24
CA GLY A 2 19.66 3.84 -11.75
C GLY A 2 18.24 3.30 -11.67
N ASP A 3 17.88 2.48 -12.63
CA ASP A 3 16.65 1.71 -12.63
C ASP A 3 16.59 0.88 -11.32
N VAL A 4 15.53 1.07 -10.57
CA VAL A 4 15.37 0.55 -9.19
C VAL A 4 15.46 -0.97 -9.13
N TYR A 5 15.25 -1.64 -10.25
CA TYR A 5 15.32 -3.10 -10.37
C TYR A 5 16.75 -3.61 -10.63
N LYS A 6 17.68 -2.72 -10.93
CA LYS A 6 19.08 -3.06 -11.18
C LYS A 6 19.92 -2.68 -9.97
N ARG A 7 20.26 -3.65 -9.12
CA ARG A 7 21.23 -3.45 -8.04
C ARG A 7 22.63 -3.33 -8.62
N GLN A 8 22.95 -2.19 -9.23
CA GLN A 8 24.21 -1.89 -9.81
C GLN A 8 25.10 -1.15 -8.82
N ALA A 9 26.35 -1.52 -8.70
CA ALA A 9 27.36 -0.79 -7.96
C ALA A 9 28.27 -0.06 -8.94
N TYR A 10 28.50 1.23 -8.67
CA TYR A 10 29.38 2.09 -9.47
C TYR A 10 30.52 2.64 -8.62
N LEU A 11 31.70 2.69 -9.22
CA LEU A 11 32.83 3.44 -8.69
C LEU A 11 32.82 4.83 -9.31
N TYR A 12 32.76 5.88 -8.48
CA TYR A 12 32.83 7.26 -8.94
C TYR A 12 34.22 7.85 -8.69
N ASP A 13 34.94 8.23 -9.77
CA ASP A 13 36.20 8.95 -9.69
C ASP A 13 35.91 10.45 -9.46
N MET A 14 36.21 10.93 -8.25
CA MET A 14 35.98 12.31 -7.84
C MET A 14 36.82 13.30 -8.63
N LYS A 15 38.02 12.90 -9.10
CA LYS A 15 38.93 13.79 -9.87
C LYS A 15 38.46 13.88 -11.32
N LYS A 16 38.15 12.76 -11.94
CA LYS A 16 37.71 12.70 -13.34
C LYS A 16 36.23 12.99 -13.52
N LYS A 17 35.45 13.01 -12.43
CA LYS A 17 33.98 13.16 -12.45
C LYS A 17 33.29 12.10 -13.34
N THR A 18 33.81 10.89 -13.35
CA THR A 18 33.29 9.78 -14.16
C THR A 18 32.86 8.60 -13.29
N SER A 19 31.84 7.88 -13.74
CA SER A 19 31.40 6.63 -13.11
C SER A 19 31.78 5.44 -13.96
N SER A 20 32.25 4.36 -13.34
CA SER A 20 32.45 3.07 -13.97
C SER A 20 31.63 1.99 -13.26
N LEU A 21 31.00 1.10 -14.03
CA LEU A 21 30.24 -0.01 -13.47
C LEU A 21 31.19 -0.97 -12.76
N LEU A 22 30.95 -1.21 -11.48
CA LEU A 22 31.73 -2.14 -10.65
C LEU A 22 31.09 -3.53 -10.62
N ALA A 23 29.76 -3.59 -10.47
CA ALA A 23 29.01 -4.86 -10.43
C ALA A 23 27.56 -4.68 -10.87
N ASP A 24 27.03 -5.69 -11.56
CA ASP A 24 25.62 -5.79 -11.96
C ASP A 24 25.12 -7.23 -11.75
N PRO A 25 24.88 -7.65 -10.50
CA PRO A 25 24.53 -9.03 -10.18
C PRO A 25 23.13 -9.42 -10.69
N MET A 26 22.26 -8.45 -10.97
CA MET A 26 20.91 -8.72 -11.46
C MET A 26 20.82 -8.84 -12.99
N LYS A 27 21.84 -8.40 -13.72
CA LYS A 27 21.84 -8.41 -15.18
C LYS A 27 21.48 -9.79 -15.79
N PRO A 28 22.08 -10.93 -15.36
CA PRO A 28 21.77 -12.24 -15.93
C PRO A 28 20.32 -12.71 -15.70
N ILE A 29 19.67 -12.19 -14.67
CA ILE A 29 18.27 -12.48 -14.32
C ILE A 29 17.34 -11.57 -15.14
N LEU A 30 17.62 -10.26 -15.18
CA LEU A 30 16.79 -9.27 -15.86
C LEU A 30 16.79 -9.44 -17.39
N GLU A 31 17.86 -9.97 -17.96
CA GLU A 31 17.93 -10.30 -19.39
C GLU A 31 16.98 -11.45 -19.81
N LYS A 32 16.45 -12.22 -18.83
CA LYS A 32 15.56 -13.36 -19.08
C LYS A 32 14.08 -13.04 -18.85
N ILE A 33 13.78 -11.83 -18.41
CA ILE A 33 12.41 -11.41 -18.08
C ILE A 33 12.07 -10.12 -18.81
N GLU A 34 10.84 -10.01 -19.27
CA GLU A 34 10.30 -8.76 -19.79
C GLU A 34 9.72 -7.94 -18.66
N LEU A 35 10.17 -6.71 -18.55
CA LEU A 35 9.64 -5.75 -17.59
C LEU A 35 8.67 -4.80 -18.27
N GLY A 36 7.62 -4.45 -17.57
CA GLY A 36 6.70 -3.43 -17.99
C GLY A 36 7.34 -2.04 -17.99
N LYS A 37 6.86 -1.17 -18.89
CA LYS A 37 7.30 0.22 -18.95
C LYS A 37 6.91 0.95 -17.68
N THR A 38 7.87 1.67 -17.06
CA THR A 38 7.61 2.52 -15.90
C THR A 38 7.84 3.97 -16.28
N GLU A 39 6.83 4.82 -16.03
CA GLU A 39 6.83 6.24 -16.37
C GLU A 39 6.43 7.06 -15.14
N PRO A 40 7.00 8.27 -14.94
CA PRO A 40 6.49 9.20 -13.97
C PRO A 40 5.11 9.68 -14.38
N TRP A 41 4.21 9.81 -13.41
CA TRP A 41 2.93 10.48 -13.59
C TRP A 41 2.64 11.30 -12.33
N ASN A 42 2.43 12.59 -12.52
CA ASN A 42 2.19 13.55 -11.46
C ASN A 42 0.86 14.25 -11.74
N PHE A 43 0.18 14.68 -10.68
CA PHE A 43 -1.00 15.53 -10.84
C PHE A 43 -0.95 16.70 -9.87
N THR A 44 -1.75 17.72 -10.14
CA THR A 44 -1.93 18.85 -9.22
C THR A 44 -3.25 18.65 -8.50
N ALA A 45 -3.17 18.49 -7.18
CA ALA A 45 -4.35 18.35 -6.32
C ALA A 45 -5.18 19.63 -6.31
N SER A 46 -6.43 19.53 -5.89
CA SER A 46 -7.40 20.65 -5.84
C SER A 46 -6.93 21.84 -5.01
N ASP A 47 -6.00 21.61 -4.07
CA ASP A 47 -5.37 22.67 -3.26
C ASP A 47 -4.13 23.30 -3.90
N GLY A 48 -3.79 22.92 -5.14
CA GLY A 48 -2.62 23.39 -5.89
C GLY A 48 -1.33 22.62 -5.60
N THR A 49 -1.37 21.58 -4.77
CA THR A 49 -0.19 20.78 -4.45
C THR A 49 0.16 19.83 -5.59
N VAL A 50 1.42 19.80 -5.99
CA VAL A 50 1.91 18.81 -6.95
C VAL A 50 2.20 17.50 -6.20
N ILE A 51 1.46 16.46 -6.56
CA ILE A 51 1.60 15.10 -6.03
C ILE A 51 2.36 14.26 -7.07
N THR A 52 3.45 13.65 -6.63
CA THR A 52 4.30 12.86 -7.52
C THR A 52 3.91 11.39 -7.46
N GLY A 53 4.08 10.71 -8.58
CA GLY A 53 3.83 9.29 -8.70
C GLY A 53 4.51 8.69 -9.92
N LYS A 54 4.23 7.42 -10.13
CA LYS A 54 4.66 6.69 -11.31
C LYS A 54 3.64 5.65 -11.69
N MET A 55 3.58 5.37 -12.97
CA MET A 55 2.78 4.32 -13.58
C MET A 55 3.71 3.19 -14.02
N CYS A 56 3.33 1.93 -13.75
CA CYS A 56 3.96 0.75 -14.31
C CYS A 56 2.94 0.00 -15.14
N LEU A 57 3.23 -0.18 -16.42
CA LEU A 57 2.36 -0.86 -17.39
C LEU A 57 2.71 -2.34 -17.50
N PRO A 58 1.78 -3.21 -17.90
CA PRO A 58 2.08 -4.60 -18.26
C PRO A 58 3.19 -4.70 -19.34
N PRO A 59 4.01 -5.78 -19.34
CA PRO A 59 5.04 -5.96 -20.36
C PRO A 59 4.50 -5.90 -21.79
N ASN A 60 3.35 -6.54 -22.03
CA ASN A 60 2.68 -6.57 -23.34
C ASN A 60 1.49 -5.60 -23.40
N PHE A 61 1.72 -4.37 -22.94
CA PHE A 61 0.67 -3.35 -22.87
C PHE A 61 0.11 -2.99 -24.25
N ASP A 62 -1.23 -3.04 -24.35
CA ASP A 62 -1.99 -2.60 -25.53
C ASP A 62 -2.95 -1.46 -25.10
N PRO A 63 -2.78 -0.23 -25.62
CA PRO A 63 -3.60 0.91 -25.23
C PRO A 63 -5.09 0.77 -25.59
N ASN A 64 -5.44 -0.19 -26.43
CA ASN A 64 -6.82 -0.47 -26.86
C ASN A 64 -7.55 -1.46 -25.92
N LYS A 65 -6.85 -2.05 -24.97
CA LYS A 65 -7.43 -2.96 -23.96
C LYS A 65 -7.75 -2.23 -22.66
N LYS A 66 -8.65 -2.81 -21.89
CA LYS A 66 -8.92 -2.40 -20.51
C LYS A 66 -8.12 -3.26 -19.53
N TYR A 67 -7.54 -2.61 -18.54
CA TYR A 67 -6.74 -3.26 -17.50
C TYR A 67 -7.28 -2.93 -16.12
N PRO A 68 -7.29 -3.89 -15.19
CA PRO A 68 -7.45 -3.59 -13.79
C PRO A 68 -6.24 -2.79 -13.28
N MET A 69 -6.45 -1.96 -12.26
CA MET A 69 -5.40 -1.14 -11.68
C MET A 69 -5.18 -1.45 -10.20
N ILE A 70 -3.94 -1.39 -9.77
CA ILE A 70 -3.56 -1.42 -8.36
C ILE A 70 -2.92 -0.08 -7.99
N VAL A 71 -3.48 0.58 -6.97
CA VAL A 71 -2.93 1.80 -6.38
C VAL A 71 -2.10 1.41 -5.18
N TYR A 72 -0.81 1.77 -5.21
CA TYR A 72 0.14 1.47 -4.15
C TYR A 72 0.72 2.74 -3.53
N TYR A 73 0.73 2.77 -2.23
CA TYR A 73 1.20 3.89 -1.42
C TYR A 73 1.76 3.37 -0.09
N TYR A 74 2.60 4.18 0.57
CA TYR A 74 2.83 4.05 2.00
C TYR A 74 2.02 5.11 2.74
N GLY A 75 2.16 6.36 2.31
CA GLY A 75 1.48 7.51 2.92
C GLY A 75 2.19 8.02 4.18
N GLY A 76 1.98 9.25 4.49
CA GLY A 76 2.26 9.87 5.78
C GLY A 76 3.69 10.01 6.25
N THR A 77 4.58 9.04 6.21
CA THR A 77 5.89 9.18 6.84
C THR A 77 7.06 8.83 5.94
N THR A 78 6.85 7.89 5.04
CA THR A 78 7.96 7.34 4.26
C THR A 78 7.55 7.21 2.80
N PRO A 79 8.39 7.60 1.85
CA PRO A 79 8.08 7.37 0.44
C PRO A 79 8.02 5.87 0.16
N THR A 80 7.14 5.49 -0.76
CA THR A 80 7.15 4.12 -1.28
C THR A 80 8.53 3.80 -1.82
N THR A 81 9.11 2.72 -1.31
CA THR A 81 10.52 2.44 -1.55
C THR A 81 10.83 2.21 -3.03
N ARG A 82 12.01 2.66 -3.40
CA ARG A 82 12.59 2.48 -4.72
C ARG A 82 13.30 1.12 -4.88
N GLY A 83 13.18 0.20 -3.91
CA GLY A 83 13.98 -1.03 -3.85
C GLY A 83 13.27 -2.26 -4.39
N ILE A 84 14.03 -3.15 -5.01
CA ILE A 84 13.60 -4.51 -5.42
C ILE A 84 13.17 -5.35 -4.21
N SER A 85 13.66 -5.03 -3.03
CA SER A 85 13.27 -5.68 -1.77
C SER A 85 11.92 -5.22 -1.24
N ASN A 86 11.25 -4.29 -1.93
CA ASN A 86 9.90 -3.92 -1.60
C ASN A 86 8.97 -5.13 -1.79
N PRO A 87 8.25 -5.56 -0.76
CA PRO A 87 7.31 -6.66 -0.88
C PRO A 87 6.19 -6.40 -1.91
N TYR A 88 5.97 -5.14 -2.30
CA TYR A 88 4.95 -4.74 -3.28
C TYR A 88 5.58 -4.22 -4.58
N CYS A 89 6.43 -5.04 -5.18
CA CYS A 89 7.09 -4.69 -6.43
C CYS A 89 6.07 -4.47 -7.55
N ALA A 90 6.01 -3.25 -8.09
CA ALA A 90 5.06 -2.89 -9.15
C ALA A 90 5.18 -3.80 -10.38
N GLN A 91 6.38 -4.22 -10.73
CA GLN A 91 6.61 -5.13 -11.86
C GLN A 91 5.99 -6.51 -11.65
N LEU A 92 5.89 -6.99 -10.41
CA LEU A 92 5.25 -8.25 -10.11
C LEU A 92 3.74 -8.20 -10.43
N PHE A 93 3.07 -7.11 -10.05
CA PHE A 93 1.67 -6.91 -10.39
C PHE A 93 1.50 -6.64 -11.90
N ALA A 94 2.38 -5.83 -12.50
CA ALA A 94 2.34 -5.54 -13.93
C ALA A 94 2.51 -6.82 -14.78
N SER A 95 3.33 -7.79 -14.34
CA SER A 95 3.47 -9.09 -15.02
C SER A 95 2.21 -9.97 -15.01
N ARG A 96 1.19 -9.56 -14.25
CA ARG A 96 -0.13 -10.18 -14.14
C ARG A 96 -1.24 -9.32 -14.73
N ASP A 97 -0.88 -8.48 -15.71
CA ASP A 97 -1.80 -7.61 -16.45
C ASP A 97 -2.49 -6.52 -15.63
N TYR A 98 -1.87 -6.08 -14.51
CA TYR A 98 -2.32 -4.90 -13.79
C TYR A 98 -1.56 -3.66 -14.26
N VAL A 99 -2.26 -2.54 -14.43
CA VAL A 99 -1.63 -1.23 -14.37
C VAL A 99 -1.35 -0.92 -12.90
N VAL A 100 -0.14 -0.48 -12.57
CA VAL A 100 0.19 -0.14 -11.18
C VAL A 100 0.46 1.35 -11.09
N TYR A 101 -0.34 2.03 -10.30
CA TYR A 101 -0.14 3.44 -9.95
C TYR A 101 0.47 3.54 -8.56
N VAL A 102 1.69 4.08 -8.48
CA VAL A 102 2.39 4.31 -7.23
C VAL A 102 2.38 5.81 -6.95
N ILE A 103 1.79 6.22 -5.83
CA ILE A 103 1.62 7.62 -5.45
C ILE A 103 2.42 7.97 -4.20
N GLN A 104 2.96 9.20 -4.14
CA GLN A 104 3.64 9.81 -2.98
C GLN A 104 2.74 10.93 -2.42
N PRO A 105 1.76 10.61 -1.58
CA PRO A 105 0.78 11.58 -1.13
C PRO A 105 1.34 12.51 -0.04
N SER A 106 0.60 13.56 0.29
CA SER A 106 0.90 14.50 1.38
C SER A 106 1.24 13.79 2.68
N GLY A 107 2.21 14.31 3.41
CA GLY A 107 2.77 13.72 4.61
C GLY A 107 4.06 12.94 4.36
N THR A 108 4.34 12.55 3.11
CA THR A 108 5.56 11.80 2.76
C THR A 108 6.81 12.67 2.91
N ILE A 109 7.82 12.15 3.61
CA ILE A 109 9.13 12.82 3.74
C ILE A 109 9.91 12.82 2.42
N GLY A 110 10.83 13.78 2.27
CA GLY A 110 11.67 13.91 1.07
C GLY A 110 11.13 14.90 0.02
N PHE A 111 9.97 15.51 0.28
CA PHE A 111 9.31 16.50 -0.59
C PHE A 111 9.22 17.90 0.05
N GLY A 112 9.98 18.13 1.09
CA GLY A 112 10.01 19.40 1.85
C GLY A 112 9.25 19.30 3.18
N GLN A 113 9.60 20.22 4.10
CA GLN A 113 9.07 20.20 5.46
C GLN A 113 7.55 20.44 5.50
N GLU A 114 7.07 21.39 4.72
CA GLU A 114 5.62 21.69 4.66
C GLU A 114 4.81 20.51 4.13
N PHE A 115 5.34 19.82 3.12
CA PHE A 115 4.68 18.64 2.56
C PHE A 115 4.62 17.50 3.57
N SER A 116 5.72 17.23 4.28
CA SER A 116 5.75 16.16 5.28
C SER A 116 4.89 16.48 6.51
N ALA A 117 4.78 17.74 6.89
CA ALA A 117 3.96 18.17 8.03
C ALA A 117 2.44 18.10 7.79
N ARG A 118 1.99 17.86 6.57
CA ARG A 118 0.56 17.86 6.24
C ARG A 118 -0.27 16.77 6.93
N HIS A 119 0.37 15.75 7.49
CA HIS A 119 -0.33 14.72 8.26
C HIS A 119 -0.47 15.05 9.75
N VAL A 120 0.17 16.12 10.23
CA VAL A 120 0.07 16.55 11.63
C VAL A 120 -1.37 16.91 11.97
N ASN A 121 -1.92 16.32 13.03
CA ASN A 121 -3.33 16.38 13.45
C ASN A 121 -4.35 15.92 12.37
N ALA A 122 -3.89 15.27 11.33
CA ALA A 122 -4.73 14.82 10.22
C ALA A 122 -4.52 13.35 9.86
N TRP A 123 -3.81 12.62 10.68
CA TRP A 123 -3.41 11.20 10.51
C TRP A 123 -3.62 10.61 9.10
N GLY A 124 -4.84 10.44 8.65
CA GLY A 124 -5.18 9.87 7.35
C GLY A 124 -5.81 10.83 6.36
N LYS A 125 -6.48 11.88 6.82
CA LYS A 125 -7.41 12.67 6.00
C LYS A 125 -6.75 13.25 4.74
N ARG A 126 -5.67 13.98 4.91
CA ARG A 126 -5.00 14.67 3.81
C ARG A 126 -4.39 13.69 2.80
N THR A 127 -3.74 12.67 3.32
CA THR A 127 -3.16 11.60 2.52
C THR A 127 -4.22 10.85 1.71
N ALA A 128 -5.37 10.55 2.33
CA ALA A 128 -6.48 9.89 1.66
C ALA A 128 -7.08 10.76 0.55
N ASP A 129 -7.25 12.06 0.78
CA ASP A 129 -7.76 12.99 -0.23
C ASP A 129 -6.87 12.97 -1.49
N ASP A 130 -5.54 13.04 -1.32
CA ASP A 130 -4.60 12.98 -2.45
C ASP A 130 -4.67 11.63 -3.19
N ILE A 131 -4.80 10.52 -2.47
CA ILE A 131 -4.90 9.19 -3.09
C ILE A 131 -6.21 9.07 -3.89
N ILE A 132 -7.34 9.51 -3.31
CA ILE A 132 -8.65 9.47 -3.97
C ILE A 132 -8.66 10.37 -5.22
N GLU A 133 -8.18 11.60 -5.07
CA GLU A 133 -8.15 12.57 -6.17
C GLU A 133 -7.21 12.09 -7.28
N GLY A 134 -6.00 11.67 -6.92
CA GLY A 134 -5.02 11.13 -7.87
C GLY A 134 -5.51 9.88 -8.59
N THR A 135 -6.20 8.97 -7.90
CA THR A 135 -6.78 7.78 -8.53
C THR A 135 -7.85 8.16 -9.57
N LYS A 136 -8.75 9.10 -9.23
CA LYS A 136 -9.79 9.57 -10.16
C LYS A 136 -9.19 10.30 -11.35
N GLN A 137 -8.20 11.17 -11.13
CA GLN A 137 -7.54 11.90 -12.21
C GLN A 137 -6.76 10.95 -13.11
N PHE A 138 -6.07 9.95 -12.53
CA PHE A 138 -5.36 8.92 -13.29
C PHE A 138 -6.31 8.18 -14.24
N CYS A 139 -7.44 7.70 -13.76
CA CYS A 139 -8.43 7.01 -14.58
C CYS A 139 -8.97 7.89 -15.72
N LYS A 140 -9.24 9.16 -15.43
CA LYS A 140 -9.72 10.13 -16.42
C LYS A 140 -8.71 10.35 -17.57
N GLU A 141 -7.42 10.38 -17.24
CA GLU A 141 -6.34 10.59 -18.22
C GLU A 141 -5.93 9.29 -18.94
N HIS A 142 -6.23 8.14 -18.35
CA HIS A 142 -5.81 6.83 -18.86
C HIS A 142 -7.01 5.93 -19.14
N PRO A 143 -7.68 6.11 -20.29
CA PRO A 143 -8.90 5.37 -20.63
C PRO A 143 -8.71 3.85 -20.78
N PHE A 144 -7.49 3.35 -20.76
CA PHE A 144 -7.18 1.93 -20.69
C PHE A 144 -7.37 1.32 -19.30
N VAL A 145 -7.60 2.11 -18.26
CA VAL A 145 -7.95 1.60 -16.92
C VAL A 145 -9.43 1.24 -16.88
N ASP A 146 -9.75 0.09 -16.31
CA ASP A 146 -11.12 -0.26 -15.93
C ASP A 146 -11.44 0.33 -14.55
N GLU A 147 -12.19 1.41 -14.51
CA GLU A 147 -12.56 2.11 -13.28
C GLU A 147 -13.37 1.27 -12.29
N LYS A 148 -13.95 0.14 -12.73
CA LYS A 148 -14.66 -0.81 -11.87
C LYS A 148 -13.75 -1.88 -11.26
N LYS A 149 -12.50 -1.93 -11.69
CA LYS A 149 -11.50 -2.94 -11.34
C LYS A 149 -10.24 -2.30 -10.74
N ILE A 150 -10.43 -1.43 -9.76
CA ILE A 150 -9.35 -0.75 -9.06
C ILE A 150 -9.15 -1.38 -7.69
N GLY A 151 -7.94 -1.85 -7.40
CA GLY A 151 -7.52 -2.29 -6.08
C GLY A 151 -6.57 -1.30 -5.43
N CYS A 152 -6.45 -1.37 -4.11
CA CYS A 152 -5.44 -0.63 -3.38
C CYS A 152 -4.76 -1.48 -2.33
N LEU A 153 -3.51 -1.15 -2.02
CA LEU A 153 -2.75 -1.87 -0.99
C LEU A 153 -1.70 -1.00 -0.31
N GLY A 154 -1.42 -1.35 0.92
CA GLY A 154 -0.33 -0.78 1.70
C GLY A 154 -0.02 -1.58 2.94
N ALA A 155 1.15 -1.32 3.54
CA ALA A 155 1.60 -1.98 4.75
C ALA A 155 1.86 -0.98 5.86
N SER A 156 1.71 -1.40 7.12
CA SER A 156 2.00 -0.57 8.30
C SER A 156 1.11 0.69 8.30
N TYR A 157 1.70 1.86 8.26
CA TYR A 157 0.94 3.10 8.04
C TYR A 157 0.17 3.05 6.70
N GLY A 158 0.72 2.43 5.65
CA GLY A 158 0.00 2.18 4.40
C GLY A 158 -1.17 1.20 4.57
N GLY A 159 -1.06 0.26 5.50
CA GLY A 159 -2.15 -0.63 5.90
C GLY A 159 -3.27 0.13 6.63
N PHE A 160 -2.92 1.03 7.57
CA PHE A 160 -3.85 2.00 8.15
C PHE A 160 -4.54 2.81 7.05
N MET A 161 -3.77 3.39 6.14
CA MET A 161 -4.30 4.19 5.04
C MET A 161 -5.26 3.39 4.15
N THR A 162 -4.94 2.12 3.88
CA THR A 162 -5.83 1.24 3.11
C THR A 162 -7.16 1.05 3.81
N GLN A 163 -7.17 0.77 5.12
CA GLN A 163 -8.39 0.64 5.90
C GLN A 163 -9.17 1.97 5.96
N TYR A 164 -8.47 3.07 6.20
CA TYR A 164 -9.07 4.41 6.30
C TYR A 164 -9.72 4.85 4.99
N LEU A 165 -9.08 4.61 3.85
CA LEU A 165 -9.64 4.90 2.52
C LEU A 165 -11.01 4.26 2.32
N GLN A 166 -11.21 3.01 2.78
CA GLN A 166 -12.50 2.33 2.63
C GLN A 166 -13.62 2.96 3.48
N THR A 167 -13.27 3.80 4.46
CA THR A 167 -14.25 4.59 5.21
C THR A 167 -14.57 5.93 4.53
N GLN A 168 -13.82 6.32 3.49
CA GLN A 168 -13.92 7.62 2.83
C GLN A 168 -14.46 7.54 1.40
N THR A 169 -14.37 6.37 0.75
CA THR A 169 -14.73 6.22 -0.67
C THR A 169 -15.02 4.76 -1.03
N ASP A 170 -15.87 4.57 -2.05
CA ASP A 170 -16.20 3.27 -2.64
C ASP A 170 -15.56 3.07 -4.03
N ILE A 171 -14.51 3.83 -4.39
CA ILE A 171 -13.89 3.71 -5.71
C ILE A 171 -13.07 2.43 -5.89
N PHE A 172 -12.72 1.75 -4.80
CA PHE A 172 -11.93 0.52 -4.84
C PHE A 172 -12.83 -0.72 -4.85
N ALA A 173 -12.56 -1.65 -5.76
CA ALA A 173 -13.24 -2.94 -5.85
C ALA A 173 -12.61 -4.01 -4.95
N ALA A 174 -11.38 -3.82 -4.48
CA ALA A 174 -10.70 -4.67 -3.52
C ALA A 174 -9.60 -3.90 -2.79
N ALA A 175 -9.35 -4.25 -1.54
CA ALA A 175 -8.31 -3.65 -0.73
C ALA A 175 -7.48 -4.71 0.02
N VAL A 176 -6.18 -4.44 0.21
CA VAL A 176 -5.27 -5.29 0.96
C VAL A 176 -4.51 -4.46 1.99
N SER A 177 -4.73 -4.72 3.27
CA SER A 177 -4.06 -4.08 4.39
C SER A 177 -3.11 -5.05 5.07
N HIS A 178 -1.81 -4.81 4.98
CA HIS A 178 -0.79 -5.57 5.70
C HIS A 178 -0.38 -4.84 6.97
N ALA A 179 -0.51 -5.50 8.12
CA ALA A 179 -0.11 -4.98 9.43
C ALA A 179 -0.60 -3.53 9.64
N GLY A 180 -1.85 -3.26 9.27
CA GLY A 180 -2.46 -1.93 9.35
C GLY A 180 -3.00 -1.65 10.75
N ILE A 181 -3.02 -0.36 11.10
CA ILE A 181 -3.56 0.16 12.35
C ILE A 181 -5.05 0.43 12.14
N SER A 182 -5.90 -0.13 12.97
CA SER A 182 -7.37 0.07 12.90
C SER A 182 -7.88 1.04 13.96
N ASP A 183 -7.23 1.06 15.12
CA ASP A 183 -7.54 1.93 16.24
C ASP A 183 -6.30 2.72 16.68
N VAL A 184 -6.33 4.02 16.41
CA VAL A 184 -5.22 4.93 16.77
C VAL A 184 -5.01 5.00 18.26
N THR A 185 -6.05 4.75 19.08
CA THR A 185 -5.97 4.76 20.55
C THR A 185 -5.22 3.54 21.06
N SER A 186 -5.58 2.33 20.63
CA SER A 186 -4.86 1.12 21.04
C SER A 186 -3.42 1.13 20.54
N TYR A 187 -3.21 1.54 19.29
CA TYR A 187 -1.86 1.68 18.74
C TYR A 187 -1.00 2.69 19.49
N TRP A 188 -1.58 3.79 19.97
CA TRP A 188 -0.88 4.75 20.82
C TRP A 188 -0.31 4.09 22.07
N GLY A 189 -1.05 3.18 22.70
CA GLY A 189 -0.66 2.49 23.92
C GLY A 189 0.25 1.27 23.74
N GLU A 190 0.07 0.50 22.65
CA GLU A 190 0.73 -0.78 22.43
C GLU A 190 1.73 -0.77 21.29
N GLY A 191 1.56 0.11 20.29
CA GLY A 191 2.41 0.13 19.11
C GLY A 191 3.82 0.61 19.39
N TYR A 192 4.80 0.00 18.74
CA TYR A 192 6.21 0.36 18.90
C TYR A 192 6.49 1.87 18.67
N TRP A 193 5.84 2.45 17.67
CA TRP A 193 5.95 3.88 17.36
C TRP A 193 4.81 4.72 17.97
N GLY A 194 3.85 4.09 18.65
CA GLY A 194 2.61 4.73 19.08
C GLY A 194 2.83 6.03 19.82
N TYR A 195 3.52 5.99 20.93
CA TYR A 195 3.81 7.18 21.73
C TYR A 195 4.68 8.21 20.98
N SER A 196 5.84 7.78 20.44
CA SER A 196 6.81 8.70 19.86
C SER A 196 6.31 9.32 18.55
N TYR A 197 5.61 8.55 17.73
CA TYR A 197 5.02 9.06 16.49
C TYR A 197 3.86 10.00 16.76
N ASN A 198 3.00 9.66 17.71
CA ASN A 198 1.86 10.50 18.07
C ASN A 198 2.28 11.84 18.69
N ALA A 199 3.36 11.88 19.46
CA ALA A 199 3.89 13.15 19.98
C ALA A 199 4.19 14.16 18.87
N ILE A 200 4.59 13.67 17.69
CA ILE A 200 4.88 14.50 16.51
C ILE A 200 3.61 14.65 15.63
N ALA A 201 3.01 13.55 15.24
CA ALA A 201 1.90 13.54 14.27
C ALA A 201 0.58 14.07 14.84
N ALA A 202 0.39 14.00 16.13
CA ALA A 202 -0.76 14.55 16.85
C ALA A 202 -0.46 15.85 17.59
N ALA A 203 0.69 16.52 17.33
CA ALA A 203 1.12 17.77 17.94
C ALA A 203 0.89 17.79 19.46
N ASP A 204 1.42 16.78 20.19
CA ASP A 204 1.25 16.57 21.64
C ASP A 204 -0.20 16.39 22.10
N SER A 205 -1.09 15.96 21.22
CA SER A 205 -2.43 15.50 21.60
C SER A 205 -2.38 14.06 22.12
N TYR A 206 -3.33 13.73 22.99
CA TYR A 206 -3.45 12.42 23.63
C TYR A 206 -4.91 11.98 23.63
N PRO A 207 -5.24 10.68 23.73
CA PRO A 207 -6.62 10.18 23.67
C PRO A 207 -7.59 10.88 24.64
N TRP A 208 -7.11 11.29 25.82
CA TRP A 208 -7.92 12.01 26.81
C TRP A 208 -8.01 13.53 26.57
N LYS A 209 -7.10 14.10 25.76
CA LYS A 209 -7.08 15.53 25.45
C LYS A 209 -7.87 15.85 24.19
N ASP A 210 -7.76 15.01 23.18
CA ASP A 210 -8.46 15.13 21.90
C ASP A 210 -8.96 13.76 21.41
N PRO A 211 -10.01 13.20 22.05
CA PRO A 211 -10.52 11.87 21.71
C PRO A 211 -11.00 11.78 20.25
N ASP A 212 -11.46 12.87 19.67
CA ASP A 212 -11.92 12.90 18.29
C ASP A 212 -10.81 12.63 17.28
N LEU A 213 -9.60 13.12 17.52
CA LEU A 213 -8.44 12.85 16.69
C LEU A 213 -8.12 11.35 16.64
N PHE A 214 -8.28 10.65 17.76
CA PHE A 214 -7.95 9.24 17.92
C PHE A 214 -9.07 8.32 17.42
N THR A 215 -10.32 8.68 17.59
CA THR A 215 -11.47 7.82 17.23
C THR A 215 -11.98 8.07 15.81
N LYS A 216 -12.09 9.33 15.37
CA LYS A 216 -12.65 9.65 14.05
C LYS A 216 -11.76 9.27 12.89
N GLN A 217 -10.46 9.15 13.11
CA GLN A 217 -9.50 8.75 12.07
C GLN A 217 -9.14 7.26 12.11
N GLY A 218 -9.62 6.50 13.09
CA GLY A 218 -9.51 5.05 13.14
C GLY A 218 -10.55 4.37 12.25
N SER A 219 -10.15 3.34 11.52
CA SER A 219 -11.07 2.55 10.70
C SER A 219 -12.03 1.70 11.54
N LEU A 220 -11.62 1.30 12.75
CA LEU A 220 -12.45 0.50 13.65
C LEU A 220 -13.76 1.21 14.02
N PHE A 221 -13.68 2.48 14.44
CA PHE A 221 -14.85 3.28 14.81
C PHE A 221 -15.72 3.72 13.61
N ASN A 222 -15.27 3.43 12.39
CA ASN A 222 -15.96 3.72 11.14
C ASN A 222 -16.14 2.45 10.28
N ALA A 223 -16.07 1.27 10.89
CA ALA A 223 -16.12 -0.01 10.18
C ALA A 223 -17.43 -0.23 9.42
N ASP A 224 -18.53 0.34 9.88
CA ASP A 224 -19.84 0.34 9.23
C ASP A 224 -19.82 0.95 7.83
N LYS A 225 -18.92 1.89 7.56
CA LYS A 225 -18.75 2.56 6.27
C LYS A 225 -17.95 1.74 5.26
N ILE A 226 -17.24 0.70 5.68
CA ILE A 226 -16.40 -0.13 4.81
C ILE A 226 -17.29 -1.07 4.00
N ASN A 227 -17.33 -0.90 2.68
CA ASN A 227 -18.09 -1.77 1.75
C ASN A 227 -17.17 -2.57 0.82
N THR A 228 -15.96 -2.09 0.60
CA THR A 228 -14.96 -2.76 -0.25
C THR A 228 -14.51 -4.09 0.38
N PRO A 229 -14.46 -5.19 -0.40
CA PRO A 229 -13.83 -6.42 0.04
C PRO A 229 -12.40 -6.18 0.54
N LEU A 230 -12.13 -6.53 1.81
CA LEU A 230 -10.88 -6.22 2.50
C LEU A 230 -10.14 -7.50 2.89
N LEU A 231 -8.89 -7.62 2.46
CA LEU A 231 -7.95 -8.63 2.96
C LEU A 231 -7.06 -8.00 4.02
N LEU A 232 -7.06 -8.57 5.22
CA LEU A 232 -6.13 -8.27 6.30
C LEU A 232 -5.02 -9.32 6.31
N LEU A 233 -3.77 -8.87 6.38
CA LEU A 233 -2.57 -9.73 6.45
C LEU A 233 -1.73 -9.29 7.64
N HIS A 234 -1.26 -10.23 8.49
CA HIS A 234 -0.48 -9.88 9.68
C HIS A 234 0.42 -11.02 10.16
N GLY A 235 1.64 -10.69 10.57
CA GLY A 235 2.53 -11.61 11.28
C GLY A 235 2.04 -11.84 12.71
N THR A 236 2.05 -13.09 13.20
CA THR A 236 1.47 -13.40 14.52
C THR A 236 2.29 -12.87 15.70
N VAL A 237 3.56 -12.53 15.49
CA VAL A 237 4.46 -11.99 16.52
C VAL A 237 4.94 -10.57 16.16
N ASP A 238 4.11 -9.82 15.43
CA ASP A 238 4.41 -8.43 15.06
C ASP A 238 4.52 -7.56 16.32
N THR A 239 5.73 -7.03 16.55
CA THR A 239 6.05 -6.14 17.66
C THR A 239 5.99 -4.65 17.29
N ASN A 240 5.84 -4.35 16.00
CA ASN A 240 5.76 -2.98 15.50
C ASN A 240 4.32 -2.45 15.48
N VAL A 241 3.44 -3.23 14.88
CA VAL A 241 1.99 -3.04 14.92
C VAL A 241 1.38 -4.30 15.52
N PRO A 242 0.83 -4.26 16.73
CA PRO A 242 0.25 -5.44 17.37
C PRO A 242 -0.84 -6.07 16.49
N ILE A 243 -0.85 -7.41 16.40
CA ILE A 243 -1.84 -8.16 15.60
C ILE A 243 -3.29 -7.87 16.02
N GLY A 244 -3.49 -7.42 17.26
CA GLY A 244 -4.77 -6.95 17.78
C GLY A 244 -5.44 -5.92 16.89
N GLU A 245 -4.67 -5.08 16.21
CA GLU A 245 -5.17 -4.08 15.26
C GLU A 245 -5.95 -4.74 14.10
N SER A 246 -5.46 -5.85 13.54
CA SER A 246 -6.19 -6.59 12.52
C SER A 246 -7.32 -7.43 13.09
N ILE A 247 -7.16 -8.04 14.27
CA ILE A 247 -8.17 -8.89 14.91
C ILE A 247 -9.44 -8.08 15.21
N GLN A 248 -9.32 -6.91 15.81
CA GLN A 248 -10.49 -6.09 16.18
C GLN A 248 -11.25 -5.60 14.96
N LEU A 249 -10.58 -5.16 13.88
CA LEU A 249 -11.25 -4.75 12.65
C LEU A 249 -11.91 -5.93 11.93
N PHE A 250 -11.23 -7.09 11.87
CA PHE A 250 -11.81 -8.31 11.32
C PHE A 250 -13.12 -8.68 12.03
N ASN A 251 -13.10 -8.71 13.36
CA ASN A 251 -14.29 -9.02 14.15
C ASN A 251 -15.42 -8.01 13.92
N ALA A 252 -15.11 -6.72 13.90
CA ALA A 252 -16.11 -5.68 13.62
C ALA A 252 -16.76 -5.87 12.23
N LEU A 253 -15.95 -6.09 11.20
CA LEU A 253 -16.44 -6.29 9.84
C LEU A 253 -17.25 -7.59 9.69
N LYS A 254 -16.86 -8.69 10.37
CA LYS A 254 -17.65 -9.94 10.40
C LYS A 254 -19.01 -9.73 11.08
N ILE A 255 -19.06 -9.03 12.21
CA ILE A 255 -20.31 -8.71 12.90
C ILE A 255 -21.23 -7.87 12.01
N LEU A 256 -20.67 -6.95 11.24
CA LEU A 256 -21.39 -6.10 10.29
C LEU A 256 -21.78 -6.82 8.98
N GLY A 257 -21.43 -8.10 8.82
CA GLY A 257 -21.70 -8.87 7.59
C GLY A 257 -20.92 -8.39 6.37
N LYS A 258 -19.80 -7.71 6.57
CA LYS A 258 -18.95 -7.19 5.49
C LYS A 258 -18.03 -8.28 4.93
N THR A 259 -17.62 -8.11 3.67
CA THR A 259 -16.66 -9.01 3.03
C THR A 259 -15.25 -8.73 3.52
N VAL A 260 -14.75 -9.58 4.39
CA VAL A 260 -13.41 -9.49 4.95
C VAL A 260 -12.79 -10.87 5.12
N GLU A 261 -11.50 -10.98 4.79
CA GLU A 261 -10.68 -12.15 5.07
C GLU A 261 -9.46 -11.75 5.89
N PHE A 262 -8.98 -12.66 6.72
CA PHE A 262 -7.81 -12.42 7.57
C PHE A 262 -6.83 -13.59 7.45
N VAL A 263 -5.65 -13.30 6.93
CA VAL A 263 -4.55 -14.25 6.77
C VAL A 263 -3.44 -13.90 7.75
N THR A 264 -3.19 -14.77 8.71
CA THR A 264 -2.08 -14.67 9.65
C THR A 264 -0.86 -15.42 9.12
N VAL A 265 0.33 -14.90 9.38
CA VAL A 265 1.60 -15.55 9.05
C VAL A 265 2.29 -15.92 10.34
N ASP A 266 2.21 -17.20 10.70
CA ASP A 266 2.66 -17.70 12.00
C ASP A 266 4.16 -17.53 12.23
N GLY A 267 4.52 -17.00 13.41
CA GLY A 267 5.91 -16.76 13.82
C GLY A 267 6.60 -15.60 13.07
N GLU A 268 5.92 -14.89 12.17
CA GLU A 268 6.47 -13.73 11.50
C GLU A 268 6.15 -12.42 12.23
N ASN A 269 7.11 -11.49 12.15
CA ASN A 269 7.02 -10.15 12.71
C ASN A 269 6.45 -9.17 11.66
N HIS A 270 6.70 -7.88 11.79
CA HIS A 270 6.23 -6.80 10.91
C HIS A 270 6.64 -6.99 9.45
N PHE A 271 7.78 -7.58 9.20
CA PHE A 271 8.25 -8.00 7.88
C PHE A 271 8.21 -9.52 7.77
N ILE A 272 7.58 -10.02 6.71
CA ILE A 272 7.57 -11.45 6.42
C ILE A 272 8.95 -11.81 5.84
N SER A 273 9.81 -12.39 6.68
CA SER A 273 11.22 -12.62 6.36
C SER A 273 11.51 -14.02 5.86
N ASP A 274 10.78 -15.02 6.35
CA ASP A 274 10.88 -16.40 5.87
C ASP A 274 10.49 -16.49 4.39
N TYR A 275 11.30 -17.18 3.61
CA TYR A 275 11.15 -17.23 2.16
C TYR A 275 9.84 -17.90 1.71
N ASP A 276 9.53 -19.07 2.28
CA ASP A 276 8.36 -19.86 1.88
C ASP A 276 7.06 -19.18 2.35
N LYS A 277 7.06 -18.63 3.56
CA LYS A 277 5.94 -17.84 4.08
C LYS A 277 5.71 -16.60 3.25
N ARG A 278 6.76 -15.91 2.81
CA ARG A 278 6.68 -14.74 1.96
C ARG A 278 6.09 -15.06 0.59
N ILE A 279 6.43 -16.21 -0.01
CA ILE A 279 5.80 -16.67 -1.26
C ILE A 279 4.29 -16.85 -1.05
N LYS A 280 3.89 -17.57 0.01
CA LYS A 280 2.46 -17.78 0.32
C LYS A 280 1.73 -16.47 0.56
N TRP A 281 2.35 -15.56 1.29
CA TRP A 281 1.81 -14.21 1.55
C TRP A 281 1.62 -13.41 0.26
N HIS A 282 2.61 -13.40 -0.65
CA HIS A 282 2.45 -12.79 -1.98
C HIS A 282 1.32 -13.44 -2.79
N ASN A 283 1.27 -14.77 -2.80
CA ASN A 283 0.22 -15.50 -3.51
C ASN A 283 -1.17 -15.17 -2.95
N SER A 284 -1.31 -14.96 -1.64
CA SER A 284 -2.57 -14.50 -1.03
C SER A 284 -3.02 -13.16 -1.58
N ILE A 285 -2.12 -12.18 -1.68
CA ILE A 285 -2.40 -10.87 -2.25
C ILE A 285 -2.82 -10.98 -3.71
N MET A 286 -2.04 -11.74 -4.50
CA MET A 286 -2.30 -11.92 -5.93
C MET A 286 -3.63 -12.64 -6.18
N ALA A 287 -3.92 -13.71 -5.41
CA ALA A 287 -5.18 -14.45 -5.51
C ALA A 287 -6.39 -13.60 -5.09
N TRP A 288 -6.22 -12.73 -4.08
CA TRP A 288 -7.26 -11.78 -3.67
C TRP A 288 -7.59 -10.80 -4.78
N PHE A 289 -6.59 -10.16 -5.38
CA PHE A 289 -6.81 -9.26 -6.48
C PHE A 289 -7.33 -9.97 -7.74
N ALA A 290 -6.84 -11.17 -8.06
CA ALA A 290 -7.37 -11.95 -9.17
C ALA A 290 -8.87 -12.25 -9.00
N ARG A 291 -9.29 -12.62 -7.79
CA ARG A 291 -10.70 -12.86 -7.46
C ARG A 291 -11.60 -11.67 -7.74
N TRP A 292 -11.19 -10.46 -7.34
CA TRP A 292 -12.05 -9.28 -7.36
C TRP A 292 -11.84 -8.37 -8.56
N LEU A 293 -10.63 -8.34 -9.11
CA LEU A 293 -10.30 -7.42 -10.19
C LEU A 293 -10.22 -8.10 -11.57
N GLN A 294 -10.01 -9.42 -11.60
CA GLN A 294 -9.91 -10.19 -12.86
C GLN A 294 -11.02 -11.23 -13.01
N ASP A 295 -11.95 -11.31 -12.05
CA ASP A 295 -13.04 -12.29 -12.01
C ASP A 295 -12.52 -13.76 -12.01
N GLN A 296 -11.37 -14.00 -11.36
CA GLN A 296 -10.70 -15.30 -11.27
C GLN A 296 -10.63 -15.77 -9.80
N PRO A 297 -11.74 -16.30 -9.24
CA PRO A 297 -11.80 -16.68 -7.82
C PRO A 297 -11.14 -18.04 -7.52
N GLU A 298 -10.79 -18.85 -8.55
CA GLU A 298 -10.35 -20.24 -8.37
C GLU A 298 -9.07 -20.31 -7.57
N TRP A 299 -8.10 -19.43 -7.84
CA TRP A 299 -6.83 -19.40 -7.13
C TRP A 299 -7.03 -19.14 -5.63
N TRP A 300 -7.90 -18.19 -5.28
CA TRP A 300 -8.24 -17.92 -3.87
C TRP A 300 -8.90 -19.14 -3.22
N LYS A 301 -9.87 -19.79 -3.89
CA LYS A 301 -10.57 -20.97 -3.38
C LYS A 301 -9.64 -22.17 -3.19
N GLU A 302 -8.66 -22.33 -4.07
CA GLU A 302 -7.62 -23.37 -3.94
C GLU A 302 -6.74 -23.13 -2.72
N MET A 303 -6.28 -21.90 -2.50
CA MET A 303 -5.45 -21.55 -1.33
C MET A 303 -6.23 -21.58 -0.02
N TYR A 304 -7.49 -21.16 -0.06
CA TYR A 304 -8.36 -20.99 1.10
C TYR A 304 -9.73 -21.63 0.86
N PRO A 305 -9.81 -22.98 0.86
CA PRO A 305 -11.08 -23.68 0.68
C PRO A 305 -12.05 -23.36 1.82
N GLU A 306 -13.33 -23.22 1.50
CA GLU A 306 -14.38 -23.03 2.50
C GLU A 306 -14.36 -24.19 3.48
N ARG A 307 -14.28 -23.88 4.75
CA ARG A 307 -14.41 -24.87 5.82
C ARG A 307 -15.88 -24.92 6.22
N HIS A 308 -16.55 -26.00 5.87
CA HIS A 308 -17.86 -26.32 6.44
C HIS A 308 -17.63 -26.77 7.90
N LEU A 309 -17.86 -25.88 8.86
CA LEU A 309 -17.89 -26.19 10.28
C LEU A 309 -19.23 -26.77 10.67
#